data_f8e045501658bf50952a58fcbe4cf804
#
_entry.id   f8e045501658bf50952a58fcbe4cf804
#
_cell.length_a   1.000
_cell.length_b   1.000
_cell.length_c   1.000
_cell.angle_alpha   90.00
_cell.angle_beta   90.00
_cell.angle_gamma   90.00
#
_symmetry.space_group_name_H-M   'P 1'
#
loop_
_entity.id
_entity.type
_entity.pdbx_description
1 polymer ?
#
loop_
_entity_poly.entity_id
_entity_poly.type
_entity_poly.pdbx_seq_one_letter_code
_entity_poly.pdbx_strand_id
1 'polypeptide(L)'
;MDNNNNMSRINGHNVGHFEIPAENVESLKDFYSSLFDWQFEKGQTQGYWMIKNAGISGGLMQKENPEQISTIFIEVESIEDYTGKAKELGSKVVKDKQEISEGYYAVLQDPQGNTFGIWENK
;
A
#
# COMPACT_ATOMS: atom_id res chain seq x y z
N MET A 1 6.97 23.47 15.64
CA MET A 1 6.76 22.86 15.18
C MET A 1 6.68 22.37 14.91
N ASP A 2 6.50 22.35 15.18
CA ASP A 2 6.28 21.69 14.81
C ASP A 2 6.13 21.24 14.47
N ASN A 3 5.79 21.05 14.92
CA ASN A 3 5.49 20.40 14.57
C ASN A 3 5.06 20.09 14.49
N ASN A 4 4.75 20.07 14.86
CA ASN A 4 4.16 19.58 14.62
C ASN A 4 3.57 19.38 14.47
N ASN A 5 3.32 19.36 14.80
CA ASN A 5 2.65 19.00 14.50
C ASN A 5 2.08 18.69 14.29
N ASN A 6 1.67 18.45 14.62
CA ASN A 6 1.09 17.92 14.32
C ASN A 6 0.52 17.47 14.20
N MET A 7 -0.17 16.98 14.41
CA MET A 7 -0.64 16.39 14.26
C MET A 7 -1.49 15.75 14.02
N SER A 8 -2.51 15.39 14.92
CA SER A 8 -3.53 14.68 14.82
C SER A 8 -4.01 14.37 13.55
N ARG A 9 -4.54 14.96 13.14
CA ARG A 9 -4.85 14.75 11.82
C ARG A 9 -3.61 14.27 11.10
N ILE A 10 -3.74 13.92 9.87
CA ILE A 10 -2.60 13.49 9.09
C ILE A 10 -1.62 14.63 8.95
N ASN A 11 -0.42 14.38 9.34
CA ASN A 11 0.64 15.35 9.21
C ASN A 11 1.44 15.00 7.98
N GLY A 12 1.01 15.55 6.85
CA GLY A 12 1.59 15.24 5.58
C GLY A 12 0.99 13.95 5.03
N HIS A 13 1.49 13.51 3.91
CA HIS A 13 1.00 12.30 3.25
C HIS A 13 2.06 11.23 3.40
N ASN A 14 1.96 10.48 4.49
CA ASN A 14 2.97 9.50 4.85
C ASN A 14 2.82 8.23 4.04
N VAL A 15 3.94 7.63 3.66
CA VAL A 15 3.94 6.27 3.17
C VAL A 15 3.78 5.39 4.40
N GLY A 16 2.64 4.70 4.50
CA GLY A 16 2.33 3.90 5.68
C GLY A 16 2.26 2.42 5.45
N HIS A 17 2.39 1.98 4.20
CA HIS A 17 2.25 0.56 3.87
C HIS A 17 2.92 0.31 2.53
N PHE A 18 3.44 -0.89 2.33
CA PHE A 18 3.95 -1.30 1.03
C PHE A 18 3.48 -2.72 0.75
N GLU A 19 3.39 -3.08 -0.54
CA GLU A 19 3.01 -4.43 -0.93
C GLU A 19 3.96 -4.98 -1.96
N ILE A 20 4.28 -6.26 -1.81
CA ILE A 20 5.14 -6.99 -2.73
C ILE A 20 4.33 -8.14 -3.29
N PRO A 21 3.94 -8.09 -4.58
CA PRO A 21 3.23 -9.20 -5.19
C PRO A 21 4.20 -10.28 -5.63
N ALA A 22 3.77 -11.53 -5.54
CA ALA A 22 4.62 -12.68 -5.81
C ALA A 22 3.94 -13.64 -6.76
N GLU A 23 4.72 -14.26 -7.64
CA GLU A 23 4.23 -15.38 -8.43
C GLU A 23 4.19 -16.64 -7.58
N ASN A 24 5.17 -16.79 -6.70
CA ASN A 24 5.21 -17.89 -5.74
C ASN A 24 5.44 -17.29 -4.36
N VAL A 25 4.38 -17.21 -3.57
CA VAL A 25 4.42 -16.53 -2.28
C VAL A 25 5.39 -17.21 -1.33
N GLU A 26 5.37 -18.55 -1.26
CA GLU A 26 6.21 -19.27 -0.31
C GLU A 26 7.70 -19.07 -0.60
N SER A 27 8.08 -19.17 -1.87
CA SER A 27 9.50 -19.01 -2.18
C SER A 27 9.97 -17.58 -1.98
N LEU A 28 9.10 -16.60 -2.25
CA LEU A 28 9.50 -15.21 -2.04
C LEU A 28 9.55 -14.87 -0.56
N LYS A 29 8.63 -15.42 0.23
CA LYS A 29 8.67 -15.27 1.68
C LYS A 29 9.99 -15.83 2.23
N ASP A 30 10.39 -17.01 1.78
CA ASP A 30 11.65 -17.61 2.21
C ASP A 30 12.85 -16.75 1.81
N PHE A 31 12.81 -16.18 0.62
CA PHE A 31 13.89 -15.31 0.15
C PHE A 31 14.07 -14.14 1.11
N TYR A 32 12.98 -13.42 1.40
CA TYR A 32 13.09 -12.21 2.22
C TYR A 32 13.41 -12.53 3.67
N SER A 33 12.86 -13.61 4.22
CA SER A 33 13.14 -13.96 5.61
C SER A 33 14.56 -14.47 5.77
N SER A 34 15.16 -15.01 4.71
CA SER A 34 16.57 -15.42 4.76
C SER A 34 17.51 -14.23 4.63
N LEU A 35 17.08 -13.18 3.95
CA LEU A 35 17.93 -12.03 3.66
C LEU A 35 17.83 -10.95 4.74
N PHE A 36 16.64 -10.75 5.30
CA PHE A 36 16.38 -9.67 6.26
C PHE A 36 15.75 -10.23 7.53
N ASP A 37 15.70 -9.41 8.57
CA ASP A 37 15.03 -9.77 9.82
C ASP A 37 13.52 -9.66 9.74
N TRP A 38 12.98 -9.64 8.55
CA TRP A 38 11.54 -9.53 8.36
C TRP A 38 10.84 -10.78 8.85
N GLN A 39 9.70 -10.57 9.50
CA GLN A 39 8.87 -11.65 10.00
C GLN A 39 7.53 -11.60 9.27
N PHE A 40 6.97 -12.78 8.99
CA PHE A 40 5.75 -12.88 8.22
C PHE A 40 4.66 -13.51 9.07
N GLU A 41 3.50 -12.87 9.12
CA GLU A 41 2.32 -13.37 9.82
C GLU A 41 1.17 -13.44 8.84
N LYS A 42 0.36 -14.49 8.95
CA LYS A 42 -0.82 -14.61 8.10
C LYS A 42 -1.74 -13.43 8.34
N GLY A 43 -2.17 -12.80 7.23
CA GLY A 43 -3.16 -11.75 7.29
C GLY A 43 -4.55 -12.32 7.33
N GLN A 44 -5.54 -11.44 7.40
CA GLN A 44 -6.95 -11.86 7.43
C GLN A 44 -7.40 -12.37 6.08
N THR A 45 -6.86 -11.82 5.00
CA THR A 45 -7.18 -12.27 3.65
C THR A 45 -6.33 -13.48 3.32
N GLN A 46 -6.95 -14.52 2.78
CA GLN A 46 -6.23 -15.72 2.40
C GLN A 46 -5.16 -15.38 1.38
N GLY A 47 -3.96 -15.94 1.58
CA GLY A 47 -2.85 -15.71 0.67
C GLY A 47 -2.11 -14.41 0.89
N TYR A 48 -2.49 -13.66 1.93
CA TYR A 48 -1.85 -12.39 2.26
C TYR A 48 -1.04 -12.55 3.54
N TRP A 49 0.24 -12.21 3.47
CA TRP A 49 1.13 -12.26 4.62
C TRP A 49 1.49 -10.84 5.03
N MET A 50 1.34 -10.55 6.32
CA MET A 50 1.79 -9.28 6.87
C MET A 50 3.30 -9.35 7.08
N ILE A 51 3.99 -8.30 6.65
CA ILE A 51 5.44 -8.18 6.84
C ILE A 51 5.67 -7.33 8.07
N LYS A 52 6.39 -7.91 9.04
CA LYS A 52 6.69 -7.24 10.30
C LYS A 52 8.19 -6.94 10.37
N ASN A 53 8.52 -5.96 11.18
CA ASN A 53 9.91 -5.60 11.45
C ASN A 53 10.59 -4.99 10.23
N ALA A 54 9.80 -4.31 9.39
CA ALA A 54 10.32 -3.66 8.19
C ALA A 54 10.26 -2.13 8.29
N GLY A 55 9.96 -1.61 9.48
CA GLY A 55 9.86 -0.18 9.69
C GLY A 55 8.45 0.33 9.53
N ILE A 56 7.81 0.04 8.42
CA ILE A 56 6.40 0.35 8.20
C ILE A 56 5.68 -0.95 7.89
N SER A 57 4.35 -0.88 7.87
CA SER A 57 3.50 -2.02 7.57
C SER A 57 3.78 -2.51 6.15
N GLY A 58 3.82 -3.82 5.95
CA GLY A 58 4.00 -4.38 4.62
C GLY A 58 3.13 -5.60 4.40
N GLY A 59 2.97 -5.96 3.13
CA GLY A 59 2.22 -7.14 2.74
C GLY A 59 2.91 -7.89 1.61
N LEU A 60 2.76 -9.20 1.63
CA LEU A 60 3.24 -10.08 0.58
C LEU A 60 2.06 -10.92 0.15
N MET A 61 1.74 -10.95 -1.15
CA MET A 61 0.57 -11.64 -1.62
C MET A 61 0.78 -12.17 -3.03
N GLN A 62 -0.11 -13.06 -3.44
CA GLN A 62 -0.10 -13.56 -4.81
C GLN A 62 -0.43 -12.44 -5.77
N LYS A 63 0.26 -12.38 -6.89
CA LYS A 63 -0.07 -11.43 -7.96
C LYS A 63 -1.50 -11.63 -8.42
N GLU A 64 -2.19 -10.54 -8.69
CA GLU A 64 -3.53 -10.57 -9.27
C GLU A 64 -3.47 -10.62 -10.79
N ASN A 65 -2.39 -10.10 -11.36
CA ASN A 65 -2.17 -10.14 -12.80
C ASN A 65 -0.67 -10.03 -13.07
N PRO A 66 -0.20 -10.41 -14.27
CA PRO A 66 1.24 -10.43 -14.54
C PRO A 66 1.92 -9.07 -14.48
N GLU A 67 1.17 -7.98 -14.66
CA GLU A 67 1.74 -6.65 -14.65
C GLU A 67 1.86 -6.05 -13.26
N GLN A 68 1.30 -6.70 -12.25
CA GLN A 68 1.32 -6.14 -10.90
C GLN A 68 2.75 -6.07 -10.37
N ILE A 69 3.10 -4.92 -9.80
CA ILE A 69 4.44 -4.67 -9.26
C ILE A 69 4.31 -4.19 -7.82
N SER A 70 5.44 -4.10 -7.14
CA SER A 70 5.48 -3.58 -5.78
C SER A 70 4.90 -2.17 -5.75
N THR A 71 4.13 -1.88 -4.70
CA THR A 71 3.37 -0.64 -4.60
C THR A 71 3.49 -0.08 -3.19
N ILE A 72 3.70 1.23 -3.09
CA ILE A 72 3.62 1.93 -1.81
C ILE A 72 2.24 2.54 -1.67
N PHE A 73 1.78 2.67 -0.43
CA PHE A 73 0.48 3.26 -0.12
C PHE A 73 0.67 4.50 0.73
N ILE A 74 0.04 5.57 0.31
CA ILE A 74 0.18 6.89 0.92
C ILE A 74 -1.13 7.23 1.62
N GLU A 75 -1.04 7.61 2.88
CA GLU A 75 -2.21 7.92 3.68
C GLU A 75 -2.82 9.24 3.25
N VAL A 76 -4.14 9.24 3.01
CA VAL A 76 -4.88 10.43 2.62
C VAL A 76 -6.13 10.53 3.49
N GLU A 77 -6.71 11.72 3.55
CA GLU A 77 -7.92 11.95 4.31
C GLU A 77 -9.16 11.44 3.61
N SER A 78 -9.19 11.50 2.29
CA SER A 78 -10.36 11.10 1.51
C SER A 78 -9.90 10.54 0.17
N ILE A 79 -10.22 9.27 -0.05
CA ILE A 79 -9.87 8.62 -1.31
C ILE A 79 -10.58 9.30 -2.48
N GLU A 80 -11.88 9.67 -2.28
CA GLU A 80 -12.62 10.31 -3.35
C GLU A 80 -11.98 11.62 -3.76
N ASP A 81 -11.61 12.45 -2.78
CA ASP A 81 -11.04 13.76 -3.08
C ASP A 81 -9.70 13.61 -3.78
N TYR A 82 -8.86 12.70 -3.31
CA TYR A 82 -7.52 12.54 -3.88
C TYR A 82 -7.55 11.84 -5.22
N THR A 83 -8.49 10.91 -5.44
CA THR A 83 -8.67 10.31 -6.75
C THR A 83 -9.09 11.35 -7.77
N GLY A 84 -10.03 12.23 -7.37
CA GLY A 84 -10.48 13.30 -8.27
C GLY A 84 -9.35 14.26 -8.62
N LYS A 85 -8.59 14.67 -7.59
CA LYS A 85 -7.46 15.57 -7.81
C LYS A 85 -6.40 14.92 -8.67
N ALA A 86 -6.13 13.65 -8.44
CA ALA A 86 -5.13 12.93 -9.21
C ALA A 86 -5.50 12.84 -10.68
N LYS A 87 -6.77 12.58 -10.96
CA LYS A 87 -7.23 12.54 -12.35
C LYS A 87 -7.00 13.87 -13.04
N GLU A 88 -7.28 14.97 -12.34
CA GLU A 88 -7.05 16.30 -12.91
C GLU A 88 -5.58 16.53 -13.22
N LEU A 89 -4.70 15.86 -12.49
CA LEU A 89 -3.25 16.01 -12.66
C LEU A 89 -2.66 14.96 -13.59
N GLY A 90 -3.50 14.15 -14.25
CA GLY A 90 -3.03 13.21 -15.26
C GLY A 90 -2.92 11.76 -14.82
N SER A 91 -3.42 11.43 -13.63
CA SER A 91 -3.40 10.08 -13.11
C SER A 91 -4.51 9.24 -13.71
N LYS A 92 -4.31 7.93 -13.71
CA LYS A 92 -5.34 6.96 -14.09
C LYS A 92 -5.66 6.08 -12.89
N VAL A 93 -6.90 5.60 -12.82
CA VAL A 93 -7.32 4.68 -11.77
C VAL A 93 -7.02 3.26 -12.23
N VAL A 94 -6.23 2.54 -11.43
CA VAL A 94 -5.94 1.13 -11.67
C VAL A 94 -6.95 0.26 -10.94
N LYS A 95 -7.27 0.64 -9.70
CA LYS A 95 -8.24 -0.09 -8.89
C LYS A 95 -9.03 0.92 -8.08
N ASP A 96 -10.35 0.91 -8.26
CA ASP A 96 -11.23 1.83 -7.55
C ASP A 96 -11.24 1.54 -6.06
N LYS A 97 -11.78 2.48 -5.27
CA LYS A 97 -11.86 2.38 -3.83
C LYS A 97 -12.38 1.02 -3.39
N GLN A 98 -11.64 0.39 -2.51
CA GLN A 98 -11.99 -0.89 -1.90
C GLN A 98 -12.10 -0.70 -0.40
N GLU A 99 -12.99 -1.43 0.22
CA GLU A 99 -13.13 -1.40 1.67
C GLU A 99 -12.57 -2.69 2.27
N ILE A 100 -11.76 -2.55 3.31
CA ILE A 100 -11.33 -3.69 4.11
C ILE A 100 -11.58 -3.34 5.57
N SER A 101 -11.29 -4.27 6.49
CA SER A 101 -11.65 -4.08 7.89
C SER A 101 -11.01 -2.84 8.49
N GLU A 102 -9.80 -2.50 8.08
CA GLU A 102 -9.03 -1.40 8.67
C GLU A 102 -9.29 -0.05 8.02
N GLY A 103 -9.83 -0.03 6.81
CA GLY A 103 -10.02 1.22 6.10
C GLY A 103 -10.35 1.01 4.65
N TYR A 104 -9.91 1.96 3.82
CA TYR A 104 -10.19 1.93 2.38
C TYR A 104 -8.90 2.15 1.62
N TYR A 105 -8.82 1.59 0.42
CA TYR A 105 -7.67 1.86 -0.42
C TYR A 105 -8.10 1.95 -1.89
N ALA A 106 -7.24 2.56 -2.68
CA ALA A 106 -7.38 2.57 -4.14
C ALA A 106 -5.97 2.54 -4.72
N VAL A 107 -5.87 2.14 -5.97
CA VAL A 107 -4.57 2.08 -6.66
C VAL A 107 -4.66 2.94 -7.90
N LEU A 108 -3.71 3.82 -8.05
CA LEU A 108 -3.66 4.79 -9.13
C LEU A 108 -2.34 4.61 -9.89
N GLN A 109 -2.29 5.23 -11.07
CA GLN A 109 -1.07 5.26 -11.87
C GLN A 109 -0.72 6.72 -12.12
N ASP A 110 0.52 7.09 -11.87
CA ASP A 110 0.94 8.46 -12.09
C ASP A 110 1.14 8.73 -13.58
N PRO A 111 1.38 9.99 -13.98
CA PRO A 111 1.51 10.32 -15.41
C PRO A 111 2.68 9.65 -16.11
N GLN A 112 3.63 9.10 -15.37
CA GLN A 112 4.81 8.43 -15.96
C GLN A 112 4.67 6.91 -15.91
N GLY A 113 3.50 6.39 -15.49
CA GLY A 113 3.24 4.96 -15.50
C GLY A 113 3.54 4.23 -14.21
N ASN A 114 3.95 4.92 -13.16
CA ASN A 114 4.21 4.27 -11.87
C ASN A 114 2.93 4.05 -11.09
N THR A 115 2.81 2.89 -10.47
CA THR A 115 1.64 2.57 -9.66
C THR A 115 1.88 3.01 -8.23
N PHE A 116 0.86 3.61 -7.61
CA PHE A 116 0.90 3.93 -6.19
C PHE A 116 -0.49 3.75 -5.62
N GLY A 117 -0.55 3.45 -4.33
CA GLY A 117 -1.82 3.31 -3.64
C GLY A 117 -2.09 4.50 -2.76
N ILE A 118 -3.37 4.73 -2.48
CA ILE A 118 -3.78 5.69 -1.46
C ILE A 118 -4.64 4.94 -0.45
N TRP A 119 -4.52 5.35 0.80
CA TRP A 119 -5.13 4.66 1.93
C TRP A 119 -5.87 5.66 2.80
N GLU A 120 -7.09 5.31 3.18
CA GLU A 120 -7.91 6.13 4.08
C GLU A 120 -8.31 5.28 5.27
N ASN A 121 -8.03 5.74 6.48
CA ASN A 121 -8.42 5.05 7.69
C ASN A 121 -9.92 5.18 7.94
N LYS A 122 -10.50 4.18 8.56
CA LYS A 122 -11.89 4.26 8.98
C LYS A 122 -12.09 5.18 10.16
#